data_3bda6373a8fb680c678c4f4680c32429
#
_entry.id   3bda6373a8fb680c678c4f4680c32429
#
_cell.length_a   1.000
_cell.length_b   1.000
_cell.length_c   1.000
_cell.angle_alpha   90.00
_cell.angle_beta   90.00
_cell.angle_gamma   90.00
#
_symmetry.space_group_name_H-M   'P 1'
#
loop_
_entity.id
_entity.type
_entity.pdbx_description
1 polymer ?
#
loop_
_entity_poly.entity_id
_entity_poly.type
_entity_poly.pdbx_seq_one_letter_code
_entity_poly.pdbx_strand_id
1 'polypeptide(L)'
;MDLRLPDSVPSDEEAAALDAVLGPTTGPDGWEREHGGVHRAATMRHLLLPALHALVDRVGFVSEAGLTEVCRRLDIPPAEAYGVATFYSMIPVQAVPPSTVYVCEDLACRRVSRSDAVHDRSARVVHAPCLGLCEQAPASLTVRCGPTPEHRVDSVVPLRGSVPQQ
;
A
#
# COMPACT_ATOMS: atom_id res chain seq x y z
N MET A 1 -1.04 14.23 -11.55
CA MET A 1 -1.76 14.61 -10.32
C MET A 1 -1.47 16.08 -10.06
N ASP A 2 -2.48 16.92 -9.93
CA ASP A 2 -2.30 18.29 -9.47
C ASP A 2 -2.00 18.26 -7.97
N LEU A 3 -0.84 18.78 -7.55
CA LEU A 3 -0.43 18.80 -6.14
C LEU A 3 -1.08 19.95 -5.33
N ARG A 4 -1.97 20.69 -5.92
CA ARG A 4 -2.86 21.57 -5.15
C ARG A 4 -3.86 20.67 -4.46
N LEU A 5 -4.15 20.94 -3.18
CA LEU A 5 -5.20 20.22 -2.47
C LEU A 5 -6.53 20.50 -3.18
N PRO A 6 -7.08 19.56 -3.96
CA PRO A 6 -8.38 19.75 -4.55
C PRO A 6 -9.46 19.68 -3.47
N ASP A 7 -10.60 20.34 -3.69
CA ASP A 7 -11.79 20.21 -2.84
C ASP A 7 -12.48 18.85 -3.04
N SER A 8 -11.67 17.78 -3.21
CA SER A 8 -12.18 16.44 -3.39
C SER A 8 -12.42 15.78 -2.02
N VAL A 9 -13.62 15.24 -1.86
CA VAL A 9 -14.02 14.54 -0.64
C VAL A 9 -13.66 13.04 -0.79
N PRO A 10 -13.01 12.42 0.21
CA PRO A 10 -12.74 10.99 0.17
C PRO A 10 -14.08 10.21 0.16
N SER A 11 -14.07 9.01 -0.43
CA SER A 11 -15.21 8.10 -0.34
C SER A 11 -15.43 7.65 1.10
N ASP A 12 -16.64 7.16 1.41
CA ASP A 12 -16.95 6.63 2.76
C ASP A 12 -16.00 5.50 3.15
N GLU A 13 -15.54 4.70 2.18
CA GLU A 13 -14.58 3.62 2.41
C GLU A 13 -13.19 4.13 2.75
N GLU A 14 -12.73 5.17 2.08
CA GLU A 14 -11.45 5.82 2.37
C GLU A 14 -11.49 6.54 3.72
N ALA A 15 -12.58 7.24 4.01
CA ALA A 15 -12.78 7.91 5.28
C ALA A 15 -12.75 6.91 6.45
N ALA A 16 -13.49 5.79 6.33
CA ALA A 16 -13.50 4.74 7.34
C ALA A 16 -12.12 4.08 7.54
N ALA A 17 -11.37 3.86 6.45
CA ALA A 17 -10.01 3.32 6.54
C ALA A 17 -9.06 4.29 7.28
N LEU A 18 -9.16 5.58 6.99
CA LEU A 18 -8.36 6.60 7.67
C LEU A 18 -8.79 6.78 9.13
N ASP A 19 -10.08 6.68 9.45
CA ASP A 19 -10.58 6.76 10.82
C ASP A 19 -10.05 5.63 11.70
N ALA A 20 -9.89 4.44 11.13
CA ALA A 20 -9.32 3.30 11.84
C ALA A 20 -7.87 3.52 12.28
N VAL A 21 -7.08 4.30 11.53
CA VAL A 21 -5.65 4.54 11.79
C VAL A 21 -5.41 5.86 12.51
N LEU A 22 -6.10 6.91 12.08
CA LEU A 22 -5.89 8.29 12.56
C LEU A 22 -6.88 8.69 13.66
N GLY A 23 -7.90 7.89 13.88
CA GLY A 23 -9.07 8.22 14.69
C GLY A 23 -10.07 9.10 13.93
N PRO A 24 -11.31 9.20 14.42
CA PRO A 24 -12.36 9.96 13.77
C PRO A 24 -12.04 11.47 13.74
N THR A 25 -12.45 12.13 12.67
CA THR A 25 -12.30 13.59 12.51
C THR A 25 -13.14 14.38 13.52
N THR A 26 -14.28 13.82 13.89
CA THR A 26 -15.21 14.40 14.86
C THR A 26 -15.08 13.69 16.20
N GLY A 27 -14.94 14.45 17.29
CA GLY A 27 -14.94 13.89 18.63
C GLY A 27 -16.34 13.35 19.03
N PRO A 28 -16.46 12.56 20.14
CA PRO A 28 -17.74 12.04 20.61
C PRO A 28 -18.74 13.13 21.03
N ASP A 29 -18.30 14.35 21.18
CA ASP A 29 -19.04 15.57 21.48
C ASP A 29 -19.52 16.33 20.23
N GLY A 30 -19.23 15.83 19.02
CA GLY A 30 -19.62 16.43 17.76
C GLY A 30 -18.74 17.60 17.30
N TRP A 31 -17.68 17.92 18.04
CA TRP A 31 -16.75 18.99 17.66
C TRP A 31 -15.68 18.45 16.71
N GLU A 32 -15.40 19.20 15.64
CA GLU A 32 -14.25 18.91 14.79
C GLU A 32 -12.97 19.01 15.62
N ARG A 33 -12.11 18.00 15.53
CA ARG A 33 -10.81 18.06 16.17
C ARG A 33 -9.98 19.15 15.50
N GLU A 34 -9.57 20.15 16.25
CA GLU A 34 -8.68 21.19 15.75
C GLU A 34 -7.42 20.54 15.14
N HIS A 35 -7.26 20.79 13.86
CA HIS A 35 -6.05 20.43 13.13
C HIS A 35 -5.10 21.61 13.29
N GLY A 36 -3.95 21.39 13.89
CA GLY A 36 -2.97 22.44 13.87
C GLY A 36 -1.99 22.48 15.05
N GLY A 37 -0.88 23.05 14.73
CA GLY A 37 0.27 23.29 15.60
C GLY A 37 1.48 22.50 15.15
N VAL A 38 2.61 23.21 14.93
CA VAL A 38 3.89 22.64 14.45
C VAL A 38 4.34 21.42 15.27
N HIS A 39 4.02 21.39 16.56
CA HIS A 39 4.35 20.25 17.43
C HIS A 39 3.50 19.02 17.15
N ARG A 40 2.21 19.16 16.79
CA ARG A 40 1.33 18.05 16.48
C ARG A 40 1.68 17.45 15.12
N ALA A 41 1.92 18.27 14.11
CA ALA A 41 2.39 17.83 12.80
C ALA A 41 3.66 16.97 12.92
N ALA A 42 4.63 17.43 13.72
CA ALA A 42 5.86 16.66 13.94
C ALA A 42 5.60 15.32 14.64
N THR A 43 4.65 15.25 15.59
CA THR A 43 4.34 14.01 16.33
C THR A 43 3.49 13.02 15.53
N MET A 44 2.74 13.46 14.52
CA MET A 44 1.85 12.59 13.73
C MET A 44 2.47 12.07 12.42
N ARG A 45 3.64 12.57 12.02
CA ARG A 45 4.31 12.17 10.75
C ARG A 45 4.56 10.67 10.62
N HIS A 46 4.79 9.98 11.72
CA HIS A 46 5.00 8.53 11.72
C HIS A 46 3.76 7.75 11.26
N LEU A 47 2.58 8.36 11.27
CA LEU A 47 1.33 7.74 10.79
C LEU A 47 1.12 7.89 9.28
N LEU A 48 2.00 8.58 8.54
CA LEU A 48 1.85 8.72 7.09
C LEU A 48 1.82 7.38 6.38
N LEU A 49 2.81 6.53 6.60
CA LEU A 49 2.84 5.21 5.97
C LEU A 49 1.67 4.31 6.40
N PRO A 50 1.32 4.17 7.68
CA PRO A 50 0.12 3.47 8.09
C PRO A 50 -1.16 3.97 7.42
N ALA A 51 -1.33 5.29 7.27
CA ALA A 51 -2.51 5.87 6.62
C ALA A 51 -2.55 5.55 5.11
N LEU A 52 -1.41 5.65 4.42
CA LEU A 52 -1.31 5.27 3.00
C LEU A 52 -1.59 3.78 2.79
N HIS A 53 -1.07 2.90 3.67
CA HIS A 53 -1.38 1.47 3.62
C HIS A 53 -2.85 1.19 3.89
N ALA A 54 -3.49 1.87 4.84
CA ALA A 54 -4.93 1.70 5.10
C ALA A 54 -5.80 2.01 3.87
N LEU A 55 -5.43 3.04 3.09
CA LEU A 55 -6.09 3.33 1.82
C LEU A 55 -5.86 2.21 0.79
N VAL A 56 -4.62 1.75 0.64
CA VAL A 56 -4.30 0.66 -0.29
C VAL A 56 -5.01 -0.64 0.10
N ASP A 57 -5.03 -0.98 1.37
CA ASP A 57 -5.70 -2.17 1.89
C ASP A 57 -7.21 -2.12 1.66
N ARG A 58 -7.82 -0.94 1.75
CA ARG A 58 -9.26 -0.78 1.60
C ARG A 58 -9.72 -0.66 0.16
N VAL A 59 -9.08 0.22 -0.64
CA VAL A 59 -9.53 0.56 -2.00
C VAL A 59 -8.55 0.15 -3.09
N GLY A 60 -7.35 -0.32 -2.72
CA GLY A 60 -6.34 -0.83 -3.65
C GLY A 60 -5.32 0.20 -4.12
N PHE A 61 -5.55 1.48 -3.89
CA PHE A 61 -4.64 2.56 -4.29
C PHE A 61 -4.87 3.81 -3.45
N VAL A 62 -3.95 4.76 -3.54
CA VAL A 62 -4.09 6.08 -2.92
C VAL A 62 -4.70 7.02 -3.95
N SER A 63 -5.97 7.35 -3.77
CA SER A 63 -6.68 8.32 -4.60
C SER A 63 -6.21 9.75 -4.29
N GLU A 64 -6.52 10.69 -5.17
CA GLU A 64 -6.23 12.11 -4.94
C GLU A 64 -7.00 12.66 -3.73
N ALA A 65 -8.25 12.24 -3.55
CA ALA A 65 -9.09 12.61 -2.41
C ALA A 65 -8.56 11.99 -1.11
N GLY A 66 -8.21 10.70 -1.12
CA GLY A 66 -7.62 10.02 0.02
C GLY A 66 -6.29 10.64 0.44
N LEU A 67 -5.40 10.97 -0.52
CA LEU A 67 -4.14 11.65 -0.24
C LEU A 67 -4.35 13.04 0.35
N THR A 68 -5.31 13.80 -0.19
CA THR A 68 -5.67 15.13 0.33
C THR A 68 -6.12 15.05 1.77
N GLU A 69 -6.96 14.06 2.10
CA GLU A 69 -7.45 13.86 3.47
C GLU A 69 -6.32 13.44 4.42
N VAL A 70 -5.40 12.59 4.00
CA VAL A 70 -4.19 12.25 4.77
C VAL A 70 -3.36 13.51 5.05
N CYS A 71 -3.11 14.33 4.03
CA CYS A 71 -2.34 15.57 4.17
C CYS A 71 -3.02 16.52 5.17
N ARG A 72 -4.34 16.68 5.05
CA ARG A 72 -5.12 17.54 5.94
C ARG A 72 -5.07 17.07 7.40
N ARG A 73 -5.23 15.75 7.64
CA ARG A 73 -5.25 15.19 9.01
C ARG A 73 -3.90 15.18 9.70
N LEU A 74 -2.83 14.96 8.92
CA LEU A 74 -1.47 14.86 9.45
C LEU A 74 -0.70 16.18 9.37
N ASP A 75 -1.28 17.22 8.76
CA ASP A 75 -0.61 18.50 8.49
C ASP A 75 0.72 18.33 7.74
N ILE A 76 0.67 17.50 6.68
CA ILE A 76 1.82 17.18 5.81
C ILE A 76 1.61 17.83 4.44
N PRO A 77 2.64 18.48 3.87
CA PRO A 77 2.55 19.03 2.52
C PRO A 77 2.23 17.95 1.48
N PRO A 78 1.32 18.19 0.51
CA PRO A 78 0.95 17.22 -0.52
C PRO A 78 2.12 16.67 -1.32
N ALA A 79 3.11 17.51 -1.62
CA ALA A 79 4.31 17.09 -2.35
C ALA A 79 5.13 16.05 -1.55
N GLU A 80 5.19 16.18 -0.23
CA GLU A 80 5.86 15.22 0.64
C GLU A 80 5.11 13.89 0.68
N ALA A 81 3.81 13.93 0.95
CA ALA A 81 2.99 12.72 1.01
C ALA A 81 2.96 11.98 -0.33
N TYR A 82 2.86 12.71 -1.44
CA TYR A 82 2.93 12.14 -2.79
C TYR A 82 4.30 11.54 -3.09
N GLY A 83 5.38 12.23 -2.71
CA GLY A 83 6.74 11.72 -2.85
C GLY A 83 6.95 10.41 -2.09
N VAL A 84 6.41 10.30 -0.88
CA VAL A 84 6.45 9.05 -0.10
C VAL A 84 5.62 7.97 -0.80
N ALA A 85 4.38 8.26 -1.19
CA ALA A 85 3.51 7.27 -1.85
C ALA A 85 4.14 6.71 -3.14
N THR A 86 4.73 7.56 -3.98
CA THR A 86 5.35 7.13 -5.25
C THR A 86 6.70 6.45 -5.08
N PHE A 87 7.36 6.61 -3.94
CA PHE A 87 8.61 5.93 -3.65
C PHE A 87 8.40 4.42 -3.43
N TYR A 88 7.30 4.03 -2.81
CA TYR A 88 7.02 2.62 -2.50
C TYR A 88 6.21 1.96 -3.61
N SER A 89 6.76 0.92 -4.23
CA SER A 89 6.09 0.14 -5.29
C SER A 89 4.77 -0.53 -4.85
N MET A 90 4.61 -0.73 -3.54
CA MET A 90 3.42 -1.32 -2.92
C MET A 90 2.33 -0.29 -2.58
N ILE A 91 2.55 0.99 -2.88
CA ILE A 91 1.57 2.06 -2.68
C ILE A 91 1.22 2.67 -4.04
N PRO A 92 0.32 2.04 -4.81
CA PRO A 92 -0.08 2.57 -6.10
C PRO A 92 -0.90 3.86 -5.92
N VAL A 93 -0.58 4.86 -6.75
CA VAL A 93 -1.30 6.16 -6.80
C VAL A 93 -2.27 6.23 -7.99
N GLN A 94 -2.50 5.11 -8.63
CA GLN A 94 -3.48 4.95 -9.72
C GLN A 94 -4.32 3.71 -9.42
N ALA A 95 -5.58 3.73 -9.87
CA ALA A 95 -6.48 2.60 -9.71
C ALA A 95 -5.86 1.31 -10.25
N VAL A 96 -5.87 0.26 -9.44
CA VAL A 96 -5.36 -1.06 -9.76
C VAL A 96 -6.45 -2.12 -9.52
N PRO A 97 -6.35 -3.30 -10.16
CA PRO A 97 -7.25 -4.40 -9.83
C PRO A 97 -7.24 -4.75 -8.34
N PRO A 98 -8.34 -5.29 -7.81
CA PRO A 98 -8.45 -5.64 -6.38
C PRO A 98 -7.42 -6.67 -5.89
N SER A 99 -6.79 -7.41 -6.80
CA SER A 99 -5.76 -8.38 -6.49
C SER A 99 -4.47 -8.01 -7.20
N THR A 100 -3.38 -7.87 -6.44
CA THR A 100 -2.04 -7.61 -6.97
C THR A 100 -1.06 -8.63 -6.41
N VAL A 101 -0.25 -9.21 -7.28
CA VAL A 101 0.82 -10.15 -6.91
C VAL A 101 2.16 -9.46 -7.12
N TYR A 102 2.88 -9.25 -6.04
CA TYR A 102 4.26 -8.76 -6.06
C TYR A 102 5.21 -9.96 -6.14
N VAL A 103 6.03 -10.00 -7.18
CA VAL A 103 7.02 -11.07 -7.39
C VAL A 103 8.41 -10.53 -7.13
N CYS A 104 9.13 -11.17 -6.22
CA CYS A 104 10.49 -10.76 -5.87
C CYS A 104 11.48 -11.11 -7.01
N GLU A 105 12.21 -10.09 -7.48
CA GLU A 105 13.25 -10.27 -8.51
C GLU A 105 14.68 -10.07 -7.99
N ASP A 106 14.86 -10.06 -6.67
CA ASP A 106 16.19 -9.90 -6.09
C ASP A 106 17.04 -11.17 -6.23
N LEU A 107 18.33 -11.03 -6.00
CA LEU A 107 19.36 -12.04 -6.27
C LEU A 107 19.01 -13.43 -5.72
N ALA A 108 18.52 -13.53 -4.49
CA ALA A 108 18.15 -14.81 -3.88
C ALA A 108 17.02 -15.50 -4.65
N CYS A 109 15.94 -14.76 -4.94
CA CYS A 109 14.78 -15.28 -5.65
C CYS A 109 15.08 -15.59 -7.11
N ARG A 110 15.83 -14.72 -7.79
CA ARG A 110 16.22 -14.87 -9.20
C ARG A 110 17.09 -16.12 -9.45
N ARG A 111 17.89 -16.52 -8.46
CA ARG A 111 18.75 -17.74 -8.58
C ARG A 111 17.95 -19.03 -8.49
N VAL A 112 16.80 -19.04 -7.82
CA VAL A 112 16.01 -20.24 -7.56
C VAL A 112 14.96 -20.48 -8.64
N SER A 113 14.38 -19.42 -9.21
CA SER A 113 13.40 -19.56 -10.29
C SER A 113 13.34 -18.29 -11.15
N ARG A 114 13.17 -18.49 -12.47
CA ARG A 114 12.58 -17.46 -13.33
C ARG A 114 11.07 -17.61 -13.19
N SER A 115 10.43 -16.65 -12.57
CA SER A 115 9.04 -16.73 -12.18
C SER A 115 8.09 -16.49 -13.36
N ASP A 116 7.73 -17.54 -14.05
CA ASP A 116 6.55 -17.54 -14.92
C ASP A 116 5.29 -18.01 -14.17
N ALA A 117 5.40 -18.20 -12.88
CA ALA A 117 4.31 -18.68 -12.03
C ALA A 117 3.37 -17.56 -11.61
N VAL A 118 2.61 -17.04 -12.55
CA VAL A 118 1.46 -16.18 -12.26
C VAL A 118 0.27 -17.07 -11.94
N HIS A 119 -0.15 -17.10 -10.68
CA HIS A 119 -1.19 -18.01 -10.20
C HIS A 119 -2.62 -17.52 -10.46
N ASP A 120 -2.80 -16.23 -10.73
CA ASP A 120 -4.11 -15.66 -11.01
C ASP A 120 -4.04 -14.77 -12.25
N ARG A 121 -4.70 -15.18 -13.34
CA ARG A 121 -4.74 -14.41 -14.58
C ARG A 121 -5.51 -13.09 -14.47
N SER A 122 -6.30 -12.92 -13.42
CA SER A 122 -7.04 -11.69 -13.12
C SER A 122 -6.27 -10.72 -12.24
N ALA A 123 -5.19 -11.18 -11.60
CA ALA A 123 -4.36 -10.36 -10.73
C ALA A 123 -3.36 -9.50 -11.55
N ARG A 124 -3.12 -8.28 -11.08
CA ARG A 124 -2.00 -7.48 -11.55
C ARG A 124 -0.70 -8.08 -11.02
N VAL A 125 0.27 -8.31 -11.89
CA VAL A 125 1.62 -8.74 -11.50
C VAL A 125 2.56 -7.54 -11.48
N VAL A 126 3.29 -7.39 -10.39
CA VAL A 126 4.29 -6.35 -10.19
C VAL A 126 5.62 -7.00 -9.82
N HIS A 127 6.64 -6.73 -10.59
CA HIS A 127 8.00 -7.13 -10.27
C HIS A 127 8.56 -6.17 -9.22
N ALA A 128 8.77 -6.69 -8.03
CA ALA A 128 9.25 -5.91 -6.89
C ALA A 128 10.76 -6.19 -6.66
N PRO A 129 11.51 -5.22 -6.14
CA PRO A 129 12.85 -5.48 -5.68
C PRO A 129 12.83 -6.55 -4.57
N CYS A 130 13.48 -6.39 -3.46
CA CYS A 130 13.45 -7.37 -2.39
C CYS A 130 12.16 -7.25 -1.56
N LEU A 131 11.43 -8.37 -1.35
CA LEU A 131 10.29 -8.44 -0.44
C LEU A 131 10.68 -8.76 1.01
N GLY A 132 11.98 -8.94 1.29
CA GLY A 132 12.46 -9.33 2.61
C GLY A 132 12.18 -10.78 3.01
N LEU A 133 11.72 -11.61 2.06
CA LEU A 133 11.29 -13.01 2.29
C LEU A 133 12.30 -14.01 1.77
N CYS A 134 13.59 -13.75 1.92
CA CYS A 134 14.68 -14.55 1.32
C CYS A 134 14.69 -16.01 1.79
N GLU A 135 14.17 -16.29 2.98
CA GLU A 135 14.04 -17.66 3.52
C GLU A 135 13.01 -18.49 2.76
N GLN A 136 12.08 -17.82 2.07
CA GLN A 136 11.00 -18.43 1.29
C GLN A 136 11.24 -18.29 -0.22
N ALA A 137 12.48 -18.02 -0.63
CA ALA A 137 12.82 -17.85 -2.05
C ALA A 137 12.46 -19.08 -2.88
N PRO A 138 11.87 -18.90 -4.07
CA PRO A 138 11.42 -17.65 -4.70
C PRO A 138 10.10 -17.16 -4.09
N ALA A 139 10.06 -15.90 -3.63
CA ALA A 139 8.95 -15.36 -2.85
C ALA A 139 8.02 -14.48 -3.70
N SER A 140 6.73 -14.59 -3.43
CA SER A 140 5.71 -13.65 -3.90
C SER A 140 4.77 -13.23 -2.76
N LEU A 141 4.20 -12.04 -2.89
CA LEU A 141 3.22 -11.51 -1.97
C LEU A 141 1.94 -11.17 -2.75
N THR A 142 0.86 -11.83 -2.43
CA THR A 142 -0.46 -11.51 -2.96
C THR A 142 -1.16 -10.56 -1.99
N VAL A 143 -1.59 -9.41 -2.49
CA VAL A 143 -2.36 -8.41 -1.75
C VAL A 143 -3.73 -8.31 -2.39
N ARG A 144 -4.78 -8.45 -1.58
CA ARG A 144 -6.16 -8.21 -1.97
C ARG A 144 -6.74 -7.08 -1.15
N CYS A 145 -7.21 -6.04 -1.81
CA CYS A 145 -7.88 -4.93 -1.16
C CYS A 145 -9.37 -5.20 -0.96
N GLY A 146 -9.96 -4.56 0.02
CA GLY A 146 -11.41 -4.64 0.30
C GLY A 146 -11.76 -4.47 1.77
N PRO A 147 -13.01 -4.78 2.14
CA PRO A 147 -13.48 -4.70 3.54
C PRO A 147 -12.68 -5.57 4.51
N THR A 148 -12.15 -6.68 4.01
CA THR A 148 -11.27 -7.59 4.75
C THR A 148 -10.03 -7.80 3.88
N PRO A 149 -9.02 -6.93 4.01
CA PRO A 149 -7.80 -7.04 3.21
C PRO A 149 -7.05 -8.33 3.53
N GLU A 150 -6.48 -8.95 2.51
CA GLU A 150 -5.73 -10.19 2.65
C GLU A 150 -4.30 -9.99 2.12
N HIS A 151 -3.31 -10.32 2.95
CA HIS A 151 -1.90 -10.34 2.59
C HIS A 151 -1.40 -11.78 2.70
N ARG A 152 -1.13 -12.40 1.55
CA ARG A 152 -0.68 -13.79 1.50
C ARG A 152 0.72 -13.88 0.91
N VAL A 153 1.60 -14.48 1.68
CA VAL A 153 2.96 -14.82 1.24
C VAL A 153 2.93 -16.23 0.66
N ASP A 154 3.39 -16.36 -0.57
CA ASP A 154 3.58 -17.65 -1.23
C ASP A 154 5.04 -17.82 -1.63
N SER A 155 5.62 -18.98 -1.32
CA SER A 155 6.84 -19.39 -1.99
C SER A 155 6.42 -19.97 -3.34
N VAL A 156 6.95 -19.43 -4.40
CA VAL A 156 6.76 -19.99 -5.75
C VAL A 156 7.58 -21.27 -5.80
N VAL A 157 6.97 -22.40 -5.40
CA VAL A 157 7.63 -23.69 -5.51
C VAL A 157 7.86 -23.95 -6.99
N PRO A 158 9.11 -24.06 -7.48
CA PRO A 158 9.34 -24.48 -8.84
C PRO A 158 8.70 -25.86 -9.00
N LEU A 159 7.82 -26.01 -9.99
CA LEU A 159 7.41 -27.34 -10.42
C LEU A 159 8.70 -28.16 -10.58
N ARG A 160 8.85 -29.22 -9.79
CA ARG A 160 10.02 -30.10 -9.82
C ARG A 160 10.22 -30.63 -11.24
N GLY A 161 10.93 -29.89 -12.03
CA GLY A 161 11.63 -30.37 -13.20
C GLY A 161 12.95 -30.95 -12.68
N SER A 162 13.10 -32.24 -12.77
CA SER A 162 14.28 -33.01 -12.50
C SER A 162 15.58 -32.22 -12.72
N VAL A 163 16.30 -31.95 -11.63
CA VAL A 163 17.72 -31.61 -11.70
C VAL A 163 18.44 -32.85 -12.22
N PRO A 164 19.12 -32.83 -13.36
CA PRO A 164 20.01 -33.93 -13.74
C PRO A 164 21.16 -33.94 -12.74
N GLN A 165 21.25 -35.00 -11.97
CA GLN A 165 22.45 -35.29 -11.18
C GLN A 165 23.60 -35.53 -12.15
N GLN A 166 24.61 -34.67 -12.10
CA GLN A 166 25.98 -34.98 -12.58
C GLN A 166 26.89 -35.05 -11.38
#